data_6a240ad63e7f061cf70bc75d7a7c1076
#
_entry.id   6a240ad63e7f061cf70bc75d7a7c1076
#
_cell.length_a   1.000
_cell.length_b   1.000
_cell.length_c   1.000
_cell.angle_alpha   90.00
_cell.angle_beta   90.00
_cell.angle_gamma   90.00
#
_symmetry.space_group_name_H-M   'P 1'
#
loop_
_entity.id
_entity.type
_entity.pdbx_description
1 polymer ?
#
loop_
_entity_poly.entity_id
_entity_poly.type
_entity_poly.pdbx_seq_one_letter_code
_entity_poly.pdbx_strand_id
1 'polypeptide(L)'
;NLTNTVNNNKTTIDNYTVGGIKISANPKVANGTNTTVSTANSTITWSLNSTISLTRVNASSGFYQTSDKRLKSDIKPLEHTLEEICSIPTDSFILGGKKDLGTIAQELEPTFPELVTDAELKQSDVPNPENFETIEKDGETYVLVKEVDYAKMSVLAIEGIKLLKAEIDELKKQLLDK
;
A
#
# COMPACT_ATOMS: atom_id res chain seq x y z
N ASN A 1 54.35 -8.67 -16.95
CA ASN A 1 54.20 -7.37 -17.58
C ASN A 1 52.91 -6.76 -17.08
N LEU A 2 53.00 -5.57 -16.47
CA LEU A 2 51.88 -4.86 -15.85
C LEU A 2 50.65 -4.71 -16.77
N THR A 3 50.88 -4.47 -18.07
CA THR A 3 49.83 -4.35 -19.08
C THR A 3 49.01 -5.64 -19.22
N ASN A 4 49.66 -6.80 -19.20
CA ASN A 4 48.96 -8.09 -19.28
C ASN A 4 48.19 -8.38 -18.01
N THR A 5 48.69 -8.00 -16.83
CA THR A 5 47.98 -8.14 -15.55
C THR A 5 46.75 -7.26 -15.50
N VAL A 6 46.83 -6.01 -15.93
CA VAL A 6 45.69 -5.09 -16.02
C VAL A 6 44.63 -5.60 -17.00
N ASN A 7 45.03 -6.10 -18.18
CA ASN A 7 44.09 -6.65 -19.16
C ASN A 7 43.40 -7.93 -18.64
N ASN A 8 44.16 -8.81 -17.97
CA ASN A 8 43.60 -10.03 -17.38
C ASN A 8 42.58 -9.69 -16.24
N ASN A 9 42.92 -8.73 -15.40
CA ASN A 9 41.99 -8.28 -14.34
C ASN A 9 40.74 -7.62 -14.94
N LYS A 10 40.89 -6.84 -16.01
CA LYS A 10 39.74 -6.27 -16.72
C LYS A 10 38.83 -7.36 -17.31
N THR A 11 39.42 -8.37 -17.98
CA THR A 11 38.65 -9.48 -18.54
C THR A 11 37.96 -10.29 -17.46
N THR A 12 38.58 -10.46 -16.29
CA THR A 12 37.95 -11.14 -15.14
C THR A 12 36.75 -10.36 -14.62
N ILE A 13 36.88 -9.03 -14.51
CA ILE A 13 35.78 -8.15 -14.07
C ILE A 13 34.64 -8.15 -15.12
N ASP A 14 34.98 -8.09 -16.41
CA ASP A 14 34.00 -8.08 -17.52
C ASP A 14 33.19 -9.38 -17.61
N ASN A 15 33.67 -10.48 -17.02
CA ASN A 15 33.00 -11.78 -17.02
C ASN A 15 32.34 -12.14 -15.69
N TYR A 16 32.44 -11.28 -14.69
CA TYR A 16 31.81 -11.55 -13.39
C TYR A 16 30.30 -11.40 -13.50
N THR A 17 29.57 -12.38 -13.00
CA THR A 17 28.10 -12.35 -12.95
C THR A 17 27.61 -12.56 -11.53
N VAL A 18 26.64 -11.74 -11.10
CA VAL A 18 25.92 -11.91 -9.84
C VAL A 18 24.44 -12.10 -10.16
N GLY A 19 23.86 -13.20 -9.73
CA GLY A 19 22.45 -13.50 -9.99
C GLY A 19 22.09 -13.60 -11.48
N GLY A 20 23.04 -14.03 -12.33
CA GLY A 20 22.85 -14.12 -13.78
C GLY A 20 23.05 -12.80 -14.54
N ILE A 21 23.35 -11.70 -13.86
CA ILE A 21 23.64 -10.40 -14.48
C ILE A 21 25.13 -10.24 -14.67
N LYS A 22 25.57 -9.99 -15.90
CA LYS A 22 26.98 -9.72 -16.20
C LYS A 22 27.37 -8.35 -15.64
N ILE A 23 28.38 -8.29 -14.76
CA ILE A 23 28.93 -7.05 -14.25
C ILE A 23 30.03 -6.60 -15.23
N SER A 24 29.79 -5.56 -16.00
CA SER A 24 30.79 -4.90 -16.83
C SER A 24 31.70 -4.01 -15.98
N ALA A 25 32.80 -3.55 -16.53
CA ALA A 25 33.80 -2.68 -15.87
C ALA A 25 33.22 -1.38 -15.28
N ASN A 26 31.97 -1.05 -15.59
CA ASN A 26 31.26 0.14 -15.05
C ASN A 26 29.78 -0.17 -14.82
N PRO A 27 29.45 -1.10 -13.88
CA PRO A 27 28.06 -1.47 -13.63
C PRO A 27 27.32 -0.26 -13.05
N LYS A 28 26.26 0.16 -13.74
CA LYS A 28 25.30 1.10 -13.16
C LYS A 28 24.31 0.28 -12.34
N VAL A 29 24.40 0.42 -11.03
CA VAL A 29 23.45 -0.14 -10.09
C VAL A 29 22.62 1.02 -9.57
N ALA A 30 21.33 0.99 -9.79
CA ALA A 30 20.41 2.06 -9.40
C ALA A 30 19.21 1.50 -8.64
N ASN A 31 18.56 2.35 -7.86
CA ASN A 31 17.30 2.03 -7.23
C ASN A 31 16.22 1.80 -8.30
N GLY A 32 15.41 0.78 -8.09
CA GLY A 32 14.16 0.59 -8.85
C GLY A 32 12.96 1.14 -8.07
N THR A 33 11.79 1.16 -8.69
CA THR A 33 10.55 1.65 -8.06
C THR A 33 10.27 0.99 -6.69
N ASN A 34 10.48 -0.32 -6.61
CA ASN A 34 10.21 -1.11 -5.40
C ASN A 34 11.47 -1.62 -4.69
N THR A 35 12.66 -1.19 -5.12
CA THR A 35 13.92 -1.71 -4.62
C THR A 35 14.91 -0.60 -4.34
N THR A 36 15.65 -0.75 -3.24
CA THR A 36 16.79 0.09 -2.90
C THR A 36 18.07 -0.72 -3.03
N VAL A 37 19.10 -0.11 -3.60
CA VAL A 37 20.44 -0.68 -3.71
C VAL A 37 21.39 0.14 -2.88
N SER A 38 22.15 -0.51 -2.00
CA SER A 38 23.20 0.10 -1.22
C SER A 38 24.52 -0.64 -1.41
N THR A 39 25.64 0.06 -1.26
CA THR A 39 26.99 -0.50 -1.33
C THR A 39 27.76 -0.17 -0.07
N ALA A 40 28.33 -1.18 0.59
CA ALA A 40 29.22 -1.02 1.73
C ALA A 40 30.26 -2.16 1.73
N ASN A 41 31.50 -1.85 2.02
CA ASN A 41 32.58 -2.83 2.16
C ASN A 41 32.66 -3.84 1.00
N SER A 42 32.59 -3.35 -0.23
CA SER A 42 32.58 -4.18 -1.45
C SER A 42 31.37 -5.11 -1.61
N THR A 43 30.32 -4.90 -0.81
CA THR A 43 29.07 -5.66 -0.91
C THR A 43 27.99 -4.79 -1.56
N ILE A 44 27.25 -5.36 -2.50
CA ILE A 44 26.03 -4.75 -3.09
C ILE A 44 24.85 -5.42 -2.41
N THR A 45 24.02 -4.63 -1.74
CA THR A 45 22.80 -5.11 -1.08
C THR A 45 21.57 -4.61 -1.85
N TRP A 46 20.67 -5.53 -2.15
CA TRP A 46 19.36 -5.26 -2.74
C TRP A 46 18.30 -5.44 -1.66
N SER A 47 17.48 -4.44 -1.46
CA SER A 47 16.38 -4.47 -0.48
C SER A 47 15.08 -4.09 -1.15
N LEU A 48 13.98 -4.69 -0.73
CA LEU A 48 12.66 -4.19 -1.07
C LEU A 48 12.37 -2.95 -0.22
N ASN A 49 11.69 -1.99 -0.81
CA ASN A 49 11.19 -0.84 -0.06
C ASN A 49 10.11 -1.27 0.94
N SER A 50 9.92 -0.50 1.99
CA SER A 50 8.85 -0.74 2.97
C SER A 50 7.45 -0.64 2.35
N THR A 51 7.30 0.22 1.35
CA THR A 51 6.10 0.32 0.52
C THR A 51 6.43 -0.16 -0.89
N ILE A 52 5.58 -1.04 -1.44
CA ILE A 52 5.73 -1.60 -2.79
C ILE A 52 4.49 -1.23 -3.59
N SER A 53 4.67 -0.47 -4.67
CA SER A 53 3.61 -0.12 -5.61
C SER A 53 3.55 -1.13 -6.76
N LEU A 54 2.42 -1.79 -6.93
CA LEU A 54 2.20 -2.81 -7.95
C LEU A 54 0.89 -2.52 -8.69
N THR A 55 0.87 -2.71 -10.00
CA THR A 55 -0.35 -2.60 -10.81
C THR A 55 -1.38 -3.67 -10.43
N ARG A 56 -0.92 -4.84 -10.00
CA ARG A 56 -1.77 -5.98 -9.61
C ARG A 56 -1.01 -6.93 -8.71
N VAL A 57 -1.69 -7.44 -7.68
CA VAL A 57 -1.20 -8.54 -6.85
C VAL A 57 -2.12 -9.74 -7.02
N ASN A 58 -1.52 -10.90 -7.30
CA ASN A 58 -2.23 -12.18 -7.34
C ASN A 58 -1.62 -13.09 -6.27
N ALA A 59 -2.34 -13.26 -5.16
CA ALA A 59 -1.93 -14.11 -4.05
C ALA A 59 -2.70 -15.43 -4.10
N SER A 60 -2.01 -16.56 -4.33
CA SER A 60 -2.63 -17.89 -4.44
C SER A 60 -3.21 -18.42 -3.13
N SER A 61 -2.77 -17.89 -1.99
CA SER A 61 -3.19 -18.36 -0.64
C SER A 61 -3.80 -17.27 0.24
N GLY A 62 -4.04 -16.07 -0.30
CA GLY A 62 -4.63 -14.94 0.41
C GLY A 62 -3.62 -13.94 0.96
N PHE A 63 -4.16 -12.86 1.56
CA PHE A 63 -3.40 -11.83 2.25
C PHE A 63 -3.58 -11.98 3.75
N TYR A 64 -2.48 -11.97 4.50
CA TYR A 64 -2.48 -12.11 5.95
C TYR A 64 -1.92 -10.85 6.59
N GLN A 65 -2.66 -10.29 7.53
CA GLN A 65 -2.21 -9.18 8.38
C GLN A 65 -1.95 -9.70 9.80
N THR A 66 -0.81 -9.30 10.37
CA THR A 66 -0.47 -9.64 11.75
C THR A 66 -1.48 -9.01 12.70
N SER A 67 -2.10 -9.83 13.57
CA SER A 67 -3.16 -9.40 14.49
C SER A 67 -3.00 -9.97 15.90
N ASP A 68 -1.77 -10.28 16.31
CA ASP A 68 -1.48 -10.80 17.64
C ASP A 68 -1.74 -9.74 18.72
N LYS A 69 -2.48 -10.12 19.78
CA LYS A 69 -2.82 -9.24 20.89
C LYS A 69 -1.59 -8.60 21.56
N ARG A 70 -0.47 -9.32 21.61
CA ARG A 70 0.78 -8.86 22.23
C ARG A 70 1.43 -7.68 21.50
N LEU A 71 1.06 -7.44 20.25
CA LEU A 71 1.54 -6.33 19.43
C LEU A 71 0.61 -5.12 19.46
N LYS A 72 -0.48 -5.20 20.22
CA LYS A 72 -1.52 -4.16 20.29
C LYS A 72 -1.57 -3.56 21.69
N SER A 73 -1.83 -2.27 21.76
CA SER A 73 -2.09 -1.53 22.99
C SER A 73 -3.45 -0.85 22.93
N ASP A 74 -3.96 -0.40 24.06
CA ASP A 74 -5.20 0.37 24.17
C ASP A 74 -6.41 -0.26 23.44
N ILE A 75 -6.59 -1.57 23.62
CA ILE A 75 -7.63 -2.33 22.96
C ILE A 75 -8.98 -1.97 23.56
N LYS A 76 -9.85 -1.36 22.74
CA LYS A 76 -11.22 -0.94 23.10
C LYS A 76 -12.22 -1.44 22.06
N PRO A 77 -13.51 -1.57 22.42
CA PRO A 77 -14.58 -1.73 21.44
C PRO A 77 -14.60 -0.55 20.46
N LEU A 78 -15.13 -0.77 19.27
CA LEU A 78 -15.44 0.33 18.35
C LEU A 78 -16.60 1.16 18.90
N GLU A 79 -16.56 2.48 18.70
CA GLU A 79 -17.55 3.42 19.21
C GLU A 79 -18.47 3.98 18.10
N HIS A 80 -18.33 3.48 16.86
CA HIS A 80 -19.17 3.89 15.73
C HIS A 80 -20.61 3.40 15.91
N THR A 81 -21.56 4.28 15.60
CA THR A 81 -23.00 3.96 15.60
C THR A 81 -23.38 3.20 14.31
N LEU A 82 -24.57 2.60 14.33
CA LEU A 82 -25.11 1.96 13.13
C LEU A 82 -25.36 2.97 12.02
N GLU A 83 -25.84 4.17 12.34
CA GLU A 83 -26.07 5.25 11.41
C GLU A 83 -24.78 5.70 10.74
N GLU A 84 -23.69 5.87 11.49
CA GLU A 84 -22.38 6.19 10.93
C GLU A 84 -21.91 5.10 9.96
N ILE A 85 -21.98 3.83 10.34
CA ILE A 85 -21.58 2.71 9.47
C ILE A 85 -22.44 2.67 8.20
N CYS A 86 -23.76 2.89 8.33
CA CYS A 86 -24.68 2.94 7.20
C CYS A 86 -24.47 4.18 6.30
N SER A 87 -23.81 5.22 6.79
CA SER A 87 -23.51 6.43 6.02
C SER A 87 -22.30 6.30 5.09
N ILE A 88 -21.55 5.19 5.17
CA ILE A 88 -20.39 4.97 4.30
C ILE A 88 -20.82 5.04 2.82
N PRO A 89 -20.28 5.99 2.02
CA PRO A 89 -20.61 6.09 0.62
C PRO A 89 -20.19 4.83 -0.14
N THR A 90 -21.04 4.38 -1.05
CA THR A 90 -20.75 3.22 -1.92
C THR A 90 -21.04 3.61 -3.36
N ASP A 91 -20.00 3.78 -4.14
CA ASP A 91 -20.08 4.34 -5.48
C ASP A 91 -19.55 3.40 -6.55
N SER A 92 -20.00 3.63 -7.79
CA SER A 92 -19.35 3.09 -8.98
C SER A 92 -18.69 4.23 -9.76
N PHE A 93 -17.45 4.04 -10.14
CA PHE A 93 -16.64 5.04 -10.84
C PHE A 93 -15.81 4.42 -11.96
N ILE A 94 -15.06 5.25 -12.66
CA ILE A 94 -14.06 4.80 -13.65
C ILE A 94 -12.68 5.05 -13.04
N LEU A 95 -11.89 4.00 -12.90
CA LEU A 95 -10.49 4.08 -12.48
C LEU A 95 -9.61 3.43 -13.56
N GLY A 96 -8.62 4.18 -14.07
CA GLY A 96 -7.76 3.69 -15.15
C GLY A 96 -8.52 3.23 -16.41
N GLY A 97 -9.64 3.87 -16.74
CA GLY A 97 -10.49 3.55 -17.90
C GLY A 97 -11.39 2.31 -17.72
N LYS A 98 -11.47 1.76 -16.51
CA LYS A 98 -12.32 0.59 -16.18
C LYS A 98 -13.36 0.95 -15.14
N LYS A 99 -14.54 0.35 -15.26
CA LYS A 99 -15.56 0.42 -14.21
C LYS A 99 -15.08 -0.27 -12.96
N ASP A 100 -15.26 0.39 -11.82
CA ASP A 100 -14.92 -0.13 -10.50
C ASP A 100 -15.98 0.30 -9.48
N LEU A 101 -15.90 -0.24 -8.27
CA LEU A 101 -16.77 0.05 -7.14
C LEU A 101 -15.91 0.38 -5.93
N GLY A 102 -16.41 1.28 -5.09
CA GLY A 102 -15.73 1.58 -3.84
C GLY A 102 -16.35 2.77 -3.13
N THR A 103 -15.55 3.42 -2.32
CA THR A 103 -15.88 4.68 -1.64
C THR A 103 -14.89 5.76 -2.05
N ILE A 104 -15.26 7.02 -1.85
CA ILE A 104 -14.42 8.18 -2.09
C ILE A 104 -13.73 8.56 -0.78
N ALA A 105 -12.39 8.56 -0.75
CA ALA A 105 -11.62 8.79 0.46
C ALA A 105 -11.96 10.11 1.15
N GLN A 106 -12.13 11.20 0.37
CA GLN A 106 -12.46 12.53 0.89
C GLN A 106 -13.86 12.60 1.52
N GLU A 107 -14.80 11.73 1.11
CA GLU A 107 -16.14 11.65 1.69
C GLU A 107 -16.18 10.75 2.92
N LEU A 108 -15.29 9.74 2.96
CA LEU A 108 -15.16 8.80 4.06
C LEU A 108 -14.43 9.40 5.27
N GLU A 109 -13.36 10.15 5.03
CA GLU A 109 -12.42 10.65 6.03
C GLU A 109 -13.04 11.42 7.20
N PRO A 110 -14.07 12.28 7.01
CA PRO A 110 -14.67 13.04 8.11
C PRO A 110 -15.29 12.17 9.21
N THR A 111 -15.80 10.98 8.86
CA THR A 111 -16.44 10.06 9.81
C THR A 111 -15.53 8.89 10.20
N PHE A 112 -14.69 8.44 9.28
CA PHE A 112 -13.80 7.29 9.45
C PHE A 112 -12.35 7.61 9.08
N PRO A 113 -11.69 8.55 9.78
CA PRO A 113 -10.32 8.94 9.45
C PRO A 113 -9.32 7.77 9.56
N GLU A 114 -9.61 6.76 10.39
CA GLU A 114 -8.77 5.57 10.54
C GLU A 114 -8.77 4.64 9.32
N LEU A 115 -9.68 4.83 8.37
CA LEU A 115 -9.74 4.11 7.11
C LEU A 115 -8.99 4.82 5.98
N VAL A 116 -8.61 6.08 6.17
CA VAL A 116 -8.00 6.91 5.14
C VAL A 116 -6.55 7.20 5.51
N THR A 117 -5.68 7.18 4.53
CA THR A 117 -4.27 7.57 4.68
C THR A 117 -3.82 8.39 3.48
N ASP A 118 -2.87 9.29 3.70
CA ASP A 118 -2.21 10.00 2.63
C ASP A 118 -1.09 9.15 2.04
N ALA A 119 -0.95 9.20 0.72
CA ALA A 119 0.09 8.51 -0.03
C ALA A 119 0.75 9.43 -1.06
N GLU A 120 1.97 9.08 -1.43
CA GLU A 120 2.76 9.77 -2.44
C GLU A 120 2.87 8.87 -3.67
N LEU A 121 2.37 9.32 -4.82
CA LEU A 121 2.54 8.63 -6.10
C LEU A 121 3.46 9.45 -7.01
N LYS A 122 4.28 8.81 -7.82
CA LYS A 122 5.06 9.55 -8.82
C LYS A 122 4.13 10.27 -9.78
N GLN A 123 4.41 11.51 -10.06
CA GLN A 123 3.62 12.34 -10.98
C GLN A 123 3.45 11.66 -12.35
N SER A 124 4.48 10.93 -12.82
CA SER A 124 4.45 10.19 -14.08
C SER A 124 3.40 9.06 -14.13
N ASP A 125 2.98 8.57 -12.97
CA ASP A 125 2.11 7.39 -12.85
C ASP A 125 0.64 7.78 -12.66
N VAL A 126 0.36 9.10 -12.56
CA VAL A 126 -0.97 9.64 -12.28
C VAL A 126 -1.51 10.38 -13.51
N PRO A 127 -2.72 10.06 -13.98
CA PRO A 127 -3.36 10.84 -15.05
C PRO A 127 -3.79 12.22 -14.53
N ASN A 128 -3.60 13.25 -15.34
CA ASN A 128 -3.92 14.67 -15.02
C ASN A 128 -3.30 15.13 -13.70
N PRO A 129 -1.97 15.02 -13.54
CA PRO A 129 -1.30 15.33 -12.28
C PRO A 129 -1.44 16.77 -11.83
N GLU A 130 -1.81 17.69 -12.74
CA GLU A 130 -2.10 19.10 -12.47
C GLU A 130 -3.29 19.32 -11.53
N ASN A 131 -4.11 18.30 -11.32
CA ASN A 131 -5.26 18.34 -10.39
C ASN A 131 -4.89 18.00 -8.94
N PHE A 132 -3.61 17.71 -8.68
CA PHE A 132 -3.15 17.26 -7.37
C PHE A 132 -2.14 18.23 -6.78
N GLU A 133 -2.06 18.25 -5.46
CA GLU A 133 -0.94 18.87 -4.75
C GLU A 133 0.33 18.05 -5.00
N THR A 134 1.45 18.75 -5.23
CA THR A 134 2.73 18.13 -5.56
C THR A 134 3.81 18.40 -4.52
N ILE A 135 4.72 17.46 -4.34
CA ILE A 135 5.92 17.59 -3.53
C ILE A 135 7.17 17.17 -4.32
N GLU A 136 8.29 17.81 -4.04
CA GLU A 136 9.60 17.45 -4.61
C GLU A 136 10.38 16.62 -3.58
N LYS A 137 10.89 15.44 -4.02
CA LYS A 137 11.65 14.54 -3.18
C LYS A 137 12.69 13.79 -4.00
N ASP A 138 13.95 13.87 -3.60
CA ASP A 138 15.08 13.22 -4.28
C ASP A 138 15.22 13.56 -5.78
N GLY A 139 14.78 14.77 -6.18
CA GLY A 139 14.82 15.24 -7.57
C GLY A 139 13.72 14.67 -8.46
N GLU A 140 12.69 14.06 -7.86
CA GLU A 140 11.47 13.60 -8.52
C GLU A 140 10.25 14.31 -7.94
N THR A 141 9.23 14.54 -8.78
CA THR A 141 7.94 15.12 -8.36
C THR A 141 6.95 14.02 -8.03
N TYR A 142 6.30 14.14 -6.88
CA TYR A 142 5.22 13.28 -6.41
C TYR A 142 3.94 14.07 -6.29
N VAL A 143 2.81 13.40 -6.46
CA VAL A 143 1.47 13.92 -6.16
C VAL A 143 0.96 13.32 -4.87
N LEU A 144 0.23 14.11 -4.08
CA LEU A 144 -0.43 13.64 -2.86
C LEU A 144 -1.81 13.11 -3.19
N VAL A 145 -2.08 11.88 -2.78
CA VAL A 145 -3.37 11.22 -2.95
C VAL A 145 -3.85 10.64 -1.62
N LYS A 146 -5.16 10.39 -1.53
CA LYS A 146 -5.73 9.66 -0.39
C LYS A 146 -6.02 8.22 -0.79
N GLU A 147 -5.71 7.28 0.11
CA GLU A 147 -5.97 5.85 -0.05
C GLU A 147 -6.93 5.36 1.02
N VAL A 148 -7.73 4.35 0.70
CA VAL A 148 -8.69 3.71 1.61
C VAL A 148 -8.23 2.31 1.97
N ASP A 149 -8.22 1.99 3.27
CA ASP A 149 -7.96 0.64 3.77
C ASP A 149 -9.23 -0.21 3.73
N TYR A 150 -9.51 -0.80 2.58
CA TYR A 150 -10.67 -1.66 2.38
C TYR A 150 -10.67 -2.91 3.27
N ALA A 151 -9.52 -3.37 3.76
CA ALA A 151 -9.46 -4.52 4.66
C ALA A 151 -10.09 -4.19 6.03
N LYS A 152 -9.88 -2.97 6.53
CA LYS A 152 -10.50 -2.51 7.79
C LYS A 152 -12.02 -2.33 7.67
N MET A 153 -12.55 -2.03 6.49
CA MET A 153 -13.99 -1.92 6.27
C MET A 153 -14.74 -3.21 6.64
N SER A 154 -14.10 -4.39 6.50
CA SER A 154 -14.69 -5.65 6.92
C SER A 154 -14.97 -5.72 8.43
N VAL A 155 -14.17 -5.05 9.24
CA VAL A 155 -14.33 -4.98 10.70
C VAL A 155 -15.53 -4.10 11.04
N LEU A 156 -15.71 -2.96 10.35
CA LEU A 156 -16.90 -2.10 10.50
C LEU A 156 -18.18 -2.84 10.06
N ALA A 157 -18.13 -3.61 8.97
CA ALA A 157 -19.28 -4.41 8.54
C ALA A 157 -19.69 -5.44 9.60
N ILE A 158 -18.73 -6.09 10.28
CA ILE A 158 -19.02 -7.01 11.39
C ILE A 158 -19.65 -6.25 12.56
N GLU A 159 -19.17 -5.06 12.90
CA GLU A 159 -19.76 -4.25 13.96
C GLU A 159 -21.18 -3.81 13.59
N GLY A 160 -21.41 -3.34 12.38
CA GLY A 160 -22.75 -3.01 11.88
C GLY A 160 -23.74 -4.18 11.98
N ILE A 161 -23.30 -5.40 11.67
CA ILE A 161 -24.13 -6.62 11.83
C ILE A 161 -24.49 -6.86 13.30
N LYS A 162 -23.57 -6.63 14.25
CA LYS A 162 -23.85 -6.78 15.69
C LYS A 162 -24.86 -5.74 16.18
N LEU A 163 -24.70 -4.50 15.75
CA LEU A 163 -25.61 -3.41 16.10
C LEU A 163 -27.02 -3.67 15.54
N LEU A 164 -27.14 -4.03 14.26
CA LEU A 164 -28.41 -4.45 13.65
C LEU A 164 -29.06 -5.61 14.40
N LYS A 165 -28.26 -6.61 14.79
CA LYS A 165 -28.79 -7.74 15.56
C LYS A 165 -29.35 -7.30 16.90
N ALA A 166 -28.68 -6.39 17.60
CA ALA A 166 -29.15 -5.87 18.88
C ALA A 166 -30.48 -5.11 18.72
N GLU A 167 -30.63 -4.27 17.68
CA GLU A 167 -31.90 -3.58 17.40
C GLU A 167 -33.04 -4.55 17.07
N ILE A 168 -32.77 -5.56 16.25
CA ILE A 168 -33.76 -6.60 15.91
C ILE A 168 -34.20 -7.36 17.16
N ASP A 169 -33.28 -7.70 18.06
CA ASP A 169 -33.62 -8.43 19.28
C ASP A 169 -34.48 -7.55 20.22
N GLU A 170 -34.21 -6.26 20.33
CA GLU A 170 -35.01 -5.32 21.09
C GLU A 170 -36.42 -5.15 20.49
N LEU A 171 -36.55 -5.00 19.19
CA LEU A 171 -37.84 -4.92 18.50
C LEU A 171 -38.67 -6.19 18.69
N LYS A 172 -38.06 -7.37 18.64
CA LYS A 172 -38.73 -8.65 18.92
C LYS A 172 -39.26 -8.69 20.34
N LYS A 173 -38.49 -8.23 21.33
CA LYS A 173 -38.91 -8.17 22.71
C LYS A 173 -40.14 -7.25 22.87
N GLN A 174 -40.10 -6.05 22.30
CA GLN A 174 -41.22 -5.10 22.34
C GLN A 174 -42.49 -5.64 21.68
N LEU A 175 -42.36 -6.54 20.68
CA LEU A 175 -43.50 -7.18 20.04
C LEU A 175 -44.12 -8.32 20.90
N LEU A 176 -43.30 -8.98 21.72
CA LEU A 176 -43.74 -10.07 22.59
C LEU A 176 -44.38 -9.55 23.90
N ASP A 177 -44.01 -8.35 24.30
CA ASP A 177 -44.51 -7.70 25.52
C ASP A 177 -45.84 -6.95 25.31
N LYS A 178 -46.40 -7.00 24.09
CA LYS A 178 -47.73 -6.45 23.70
C LYS A 178 -48.80 -7.52 23.62
#